data_3759df7def04c4b6483f34dee7f95a75
#
_entry.id   3759df7def04c4b6483f34dee7f95a75
#
_cell.length_a   1.000
_cell.length_b   1.000
_cell.length_c   1.000
_cell.angle_alpha   90.00
_cell.angle_beta   90.00
_cell.angle_gamma   90.00
#
_symmetry.space_group_name_H-M   'P 1'
#
loop_
_entity.id
_entity.type
_entity.pdbx_description
1 polymer ?
#
loop_
_entity_poly.entity_id
_entity_poly.type
_entity_poly.pdbx_seq_one_letter_code
_entity_poly.pdbx_strand_id
1 'polypeptide(L)'
;FLVTDFQDLETPDDVVDIFFNANHTGGDVFKSNTIMTCNWLLGRQREESVGEEENLYIPPSSSLAGKIYKTLMSQVVAGKKFGGLNEVESVRFDLRKSEISELERMGLVPMVNEYSKVMAFSAKTLFNGDNLGLQTYSVVRVFDYITKVLIDFLNRRAFENWTTRTEADLRGQVVKFLDSVMGPNKLIERFKVMKIEQDPNQKDRVLLDIHITPYFPAKSFVIQLAGHKGDNPEDAIWESEYHQE
;
A
#
# COMPACT_ATOMS: atom_id res chain seq x y z
N PHE A 1 3.88 0.66 11.53
CA PHE A 1 4.14 0.27 10.15
C PHE A 1 5.64 0.36 9.88
N LEU A 2 6.24 -0.69 9.30
CA LEU A 2 7.68 -0.83 9.05
C LEU A 2 7.95 -0.77 7.54
N VAL A 3 8.95 0.02 7.15
CA VAL A 3 9.52 0.04 5.80
C VAL A 3 10.94 -0.49 5.92
N THR A 4 11.26 -1.56 5.22
CA THR A 4 12.56 -2.23 5.31
C THR A 4 13.07 -2.60 3.91
N ASP A 5 14.32 -3.01 3.83
CA ASP A 5 14.97 -3.42 2.61
C ASP A 5 15.34 -4.88 2.65
N PHE A 6 15.27 -5.53 1.51
CA PHE A 6 15.96 -6.77 1.28
C PHE A 6 17.44 -6.50 0.98
N GLN A 7 18.27 -7.50 1.16
CA GLN A 7 19.72 -7.35 0.97
C GLN A 7 20.08 -6.90 -0.46
N ASP A 8 21.24 -6.24 -0.59
CA ASP A 8 21.77 -5.85 -1.89
C ASP A 8 22.27 -7.09 -2.65
N LEU A 9 21.66 -7.36 -3.79
CA LEU A 9 21.98 -8.48 -4.67
C LEU A 9 22.17 -7.98 -6.09
N GLU A 10 22.87 -8.74 -6.90
CA GLU A 10 23.26 -8.30 -8.25
C GLU A 10 22.27 -8.70 -9.34
N THR A 11 21.46 -9.72 -9.08
CA THR A 11 20.51 -10.24 -10.07
C THR A 11 19.10 -10.42 -9.47
N PRO A 12 18.04 -10.31 -10.28
CA PRO A 12 16.66 -10.56 -9.80
C PRO A 12 16.46 -12.04 -9.41
N ASP A 13 17.14 -12.98 -10.06
CA ASP A 13 17.03 -14.40 -9.76
C ASP A 13 17.55 -14.72 -8.36
N ASP A 14 18.68 -14.11 -7.96
CA ASP A 14 19.22 -14.24 -6.60
C ASP A 14 18.24 -13.67 -5.55
N VAL A 15 17.55 -12.55 -5.88
CA VAL A 15 16.54 -11.98 -5.00
C VAL A 15 15.38 -12.96 -4.78
N VAL A 16 14.89 -13.58 -5.84
CA VAL A 16 13.81 -14.57 -5.80
C VAL A 16 14.22 -15.78 -4.95
N ASP A 17 15.35 -16.39 -5.26
CA ASP A 17 15.82 -17.62 -4.61
C ASP A 17 16.07 -17.40 -3.12
N ILE A 18 16.80 -16.34 -2.75
CA ILE A 18 17.15 -16.08 -1.36
C ILE A 18 15.92 -15.65 -0.56
N PHE A 19 15.05 -14.81 -1.15
CA PHE A 19 13.83 -14.38 -0.47
C PHE A 19 12.85 -15.51 -0.22
N PHE A 20 12.68 -16.40 -1.19
CA PHE A 20 11.82 -17.58 -1.05
C PHE A 20 12.29 -18.46 0.11
N ASN A 21 13.58 -18.72 0.22
CA ASN A 21 14.16 -19.54 1.28
C ASN A 21 14.16 -18.85 2.66
N ALA A 22 14.15 -17.52 2.69
CA ALA A 22 14.17 -16.75 3.94
C ALA A 22 12.83 -16.72 4.69
N ASN A 23 11.73 -17.15 4.05
CA ASN A 23 10.38 -17.25 4.63
C ASN A 23 9.90 -15.96 5.34
N HIS A 24 10.16 -14.81 4.74
CA HIS A 24 9.75 -13.51 5.30
C HIS A 24 8.24 -13.27 5.21
N THR A 25 7.58 -13.83 4.20
CA THR A 25 6.13 -13.73 4.00
C THR A 25 5.37 -14.75 4.86
N GLY A 26 4.07 -14.52 5.06
CA GLY A 26 3.21 -15.47 5.79
C GLY A 26 1.79 -14.94 5.98
N GLY A 27 0.90 -15.83 6.46
CA GLY A 27 -0.51 -15.54 6.74
C GLY A 27 -0.75 -14.83 8.08
N ASP A 28 0.28 -14.54 8.87
CA ASP A 28 0.13 -13.86 10.15
C ASP A 28 -0.20 -12.37 9.92
N VAL A 29 -1.24 -11.88 10.58
CA VAL A 29 -1.74 -10.50 10.40
C VAL A 29 -0.67 -9.44 10.64
N PHE A 30 0.26 -9.64 11.58
CA PHE A 30 1.32 -8.66 11.86
C PHE A 30 2.27 -8.44 10.68
N LYS A 31 2.40 -9.39 9.75
CA LYS A 31 3.20 -9.24 8.53
C LYS A 31 2.64 -8.19 7.57
N SER A 32 1.36 -7.86 7.68
CA SER A 32 0.73 -6.77 6.92
C SER A 32 1.26 -5.38 7.30
N ASN A 33 1.87 -5.23 8.46
CA ASN A 33 2.46 -3.97 8.93
C ASN A 33 3.86 -3.70 8.38
N THR A 34 4.35 -4.56 7.50
CA THR A 34 5.71 -4.45 6.95
C THR A 34 5.66 -4.47 5.43
N ILE A 35 6.39 -3.55 4.82
CA ILE A 35 6.76 -3.59 3.39
C ILE A 35 8.27 -3.75 3.29
N MET A 36 8.71 -4.53 2.31
CA MET A 36 10.12 -4.78 2.06
C MET A 36 10.46 -4.40 0.63
N THR A 37 11.39 -3.48 0.46
CA THR A 37 11.88 -3.06 -0.85
C THR A 37 12.99 -3.98 -1.33
N CYS A 38 13.16 -4.07 -2.64
CA CYS A 38 14.30 -4.73 -3.26
C CYS A 38 14.78 -3.93 -4.46
N ASN A 39 15.97 -4.29 -4.98
CA ASN A 39 16.66 -3.59 -6.06
C ASN A 39 17.14 -2.19 -5.61
N TRP A 40 18.35 -2.15 -5.08
CA TRP A 40 18.93 -0.96 -4.46
C TRP A 40 19.12 0.20 -5.45
N LEU A 41 19.16 1.41 -4.92
CA LEU A 41 19.28 2.65 -5.69
C LEU A 41 20.76 3.02 -5.90
N LEU A 42 21.08 3.51 -7.09
CA LEU A 42 22.40 4.10 -7.35
C LEU A 42 22.50 5.44 -6.63
N GLY A 43 23.26 5.48 -5.55
CA GLY A 43 23.49 6.68 -4.74
C GLY A 43 24.63 7.53 -5.26
N ARG A 44 25.71 6.88 -5.77
CA ARG A 44 26.86 7.55 -6.37
C ARG A 44 27.46 6.67 -7.45
N GLN A 45 27.74 7.28 -8.60
CA GLN A 45 28.45 6.61 -9.66
C GLN A 45 29.96 6.50 -9.37
N ARG A 46 30.58 5.47 -9.93
CA ARG A 46 32.03 5.36 -9.97
C ARG A 46 32.63 6.57 -10.67
N GLU A 47 33.64 7.16 -10.05
CA GLU A 47 34.38 8.28 -10.62
C GLU A 47 35.87 8.18 -10.26
N GLU A 48 36.67 7.68 -11.20
CA GLU A 48 38.11 7.43 -10.98
C GLU A 48 38.92 8.73 -10.71
N SER A 49 38.45 9.86 -11.23
CA SER A 49 39.13 11.17 -11.03
C SER A 49 39.16 11.62 -9.57
N VAL A 50 38.25 11.16 -8.74
CA VAL A 50 38.17 11.45 -7.32
C VAL A 50 38.46 10.23 -6.43
N GLY A 51 38.96 9.13 -7.00
CA GLY A 51 39.33 7.93 -6.27
C GLY A 51 38.14 7.00 -5.94
N GLU A 52 37.03 7.13 -6.61
CA GLU A 52 35.85 6.28 -6.44
C GLU A 52 35.91 5.12 -7.43
N GLU A 53 36.33 3.94 -6.97
CA GLU A 53 36.55 2.77 -7.82
C GLU A 53 35.26 2.00 -8.14
N GLU A 54 34.23 2.11 -7.28
CA GLU A 54 32.98 1.36 -7.39
C GLU A 54 31.74 2.26 -7.25
N ASN A 55 30.62 1.82 -7.84
CA ASN A 55 29.32 2.43 -7.61
C ASN A 55 28.86 2.21 -6.17
N LEU A 56 28.34 3.27 -5.54
CA LEU A 56 27.71 3.16 -4.23
C LEU A 56 26.22 2.96 -4.39
N TYR A 57 25.70 1.84 -3.91
CA TYR A 57 24.26 1.58 -3.85
C TYR A 57 23.72 1.85 -2.45
N ILE A 58 22.52 2.38 -2.37
CA ILE A 58 21.84 2.75 -1.14
C ILE A 58 20.48 2.07 -1.01
N PRO A 59 20.03 1.73 0.23
CA PRO A 59 18.75 1.06 0.43
C PRO A 59 17.57 1.98 0.08
N PRO A 60 16.56 1.48 -0.67
CA PRO A 60 15.41 2.27 -1.11
C PRO A 60 14.45 2.69 -0.01
N SER A 61 14.44 1.98 1.13
CA SER A 61 13.45 2.21 2.21
C SER A 61 13.40 3.65 2.70
N SER A 62 14.55 4.31 2.80
CA SER A 62 14.62 5.70 3.26
C SER A 62 13.91 6.66 2.29
N SER A 63 14.17 6.51 1.00
CA SER A 63 13.53 7.30 -0.06
C SER A 63 12.04 7.01 -0.17
N LEU A 64 11.66 5.73 -0.09
CA LEU A 64 10.28 5.31 -0.09
C LEU A 64 9.51 5.79 1.13
N ALA A 65 10.11 5.72 2.33
CA ALA A 65 9.51 6.25 3.56
C ALA A 65 9.25 7.77 3.46
N GLY A 66 10.19 8.53 2.91
CA GLY A 66 10.01 9.95 2.65
C GLY A 66 8.85 10.26 1.69
N LYS A 67 8.69 9.45 0.65
CA LYS A 67 7.53 9.53 -0.26
C LYS A 67 6.21 9.15 0.42
N ILE A 68 6.22 8.07 1.17
CA ILE A 68 5.06 7.61 1.95
C ILE A 68 4.61 8.70 2.94
N TYR A 69 5.55 9.39 3.57
CA TYR A 69 5.24 10.47 4.50
C TYR A 69 4.57 11.69 3.82
N LYS A 70 4.98 12.02 2.61
CA LYS A 70 4.41 13.13 1.83
C LYS A 70 3.09 12.82 1.12
N THR A 71 2.73 11.54 1.02
CA THR A 71 1.58 11.10 0.23
C THR A 71 0.42 10.75 1.15
N LEU A 72 -0.82 10.99 0.69
CA LEU A 72 -2.03 10.63 1.41
C LEU A 72 -2.01 9.14 1.79
N MET A 73 -2.44 8.78 3.01
CA MET A 73 -2.36 7.41 3.52
C MET A 73 -3.11 6.39 2.66
N SER A 74 -4.24 6.79 2.08
CA SER A 74 -5.03 5.94 1.16
C SER A 74 -4.38 5.78 -0.22
N GLN A 75 -3.36 6.58 -0.53
CA GLN A 75 -2.67 6.53 -1.81
C GLN A 75 -1.46 5.61 -1.74
N VAL A 76 -1.38 4.69 -2.68
CA VAL A 76 -0.18 3.86 -2.87
C VAL A 76 0.94 4.69 -3.49
N VAL A 77 2.12 4.59 -2.92
CA VAL A 77 3.35 5.22 -3.43
C VAL A 77 4.00 4.25 -4.42
N ALA A 78 3.36 4.08 -5.58
CA ALA A 78 3.85 3.25 -6.66
C ALA A 78 3.56 3.89 -8.01
N GLY A 79 4.29 3.47 -9.04
CA GLY A 79 4.16 3.97 -10.41
C GLY A 79 4.66 5.41 -10.60
N LYS A 80 4.63 5.87 -11.85
CA LYS A 80 5.25 7.14 -12.27
C LYS A 80 4.73 8.36 -11.51
N LYS A 81 3.42 8.41 -11.23
CA LYS A 81 2.78 9.59 -10.62
C LYS A 81 3.13 9.74 -9.13
N PHE A 82 3.07 8.68 -8.37
CA PHE A 82 3.19 8.73 -6.90
C PHE A 82 4.46 8.08 -6.37
N GLY A 83 4.98 7.04 -7.03
CA GLY A 83 6.17 6.29 -6.61
C GLY A 83 7.49 6.83 -7.11
N GLY A 84 7.47 7.76 -8.08
CA GLY A 84 8.69 8.27 -8.69
C GLY A 84 9.58 9.03 -7.72
N LEU A 85 10.86 8.68 -7.67
CA LEU A 85 11.89 9.35 -6.88
C LEU A 85 12.51 10.48 -7.70
N ASN A 86 12.84 11.59 -7.04
CA ASN A 86 13.64 12.65 -7.63
C ASN A 86 15.10 12.41 -7.23
N GLU A 87 16.04 12.86 -8.05
CA GLU A 87 17.48 12.81 -7.74
C GLU A 87 18.06 11.39 -7.63
N VAL A 88 17.38 10.39 -8.16
CA VAL A 88 17.86 9.02 -8.31
C VAL A 88 17.90 8.70 -9.80
N GLU A 89 19.07 8.33 -10.31
CA GLU A 89 19.30 8.14 -11.73
C GLU A 89 19.06 6.69 -12.18
N SER A 90 19.38 5.71 -11.32
CA SER A 90 19.33 4.31 -11.67
C SER A 90 19.09 3.42 -10.45
N VAL A 91 18.95 2.15 -10.73
CA VAL A 91 18.83 1.03 -9.77
C VAL A 91 19.95 0.03 -10.00
N ARG A 92 20.12 -0.95 -9.11
CA ARG A 92 21.19 -1.96 -9.17
C ARG A 92 21.14 -2.76 -10.46
N PHE A 93 19.96 -3.21 -10.86
CA PHE A 93 19.70 -3.96 -12.09
C PHE A 93 18.36 -3.58 -12.71
N ASP A 94 18.27 -3.69 -14.04
CA ASP A 94 17.03 -3.46 -14.77
C ASP A 94 16.12 -4.68 -14.68
N LEU A 95 14.84 -4.46 -14.42
CA LEU A 95 13.82 -5.49 -14.28
C LEU A 95 12.92 -5.56 -15.50
N ARG A 96 12.66 -6.78 -15.98
CA ARG A 96 11.64 -7.06 -16.97
C ARG A 96 10.26 -7.13 -16.32
N LYS A 97 9.19 -6.95 -17.08
CA LYS A 97 7.81 -7.02 -16.55
C LYS A 97 7.49 -8.33 -15.84
N SER A 98 7.97 -9.46 -16.36
CA SER A 98 7.80 -10.77 -15.71
C SER A 98 8.47 -10.84 -14.34
N GLU A 99 9.69 -10.33 -14.22
CA GLU A 99 10.45 -10.28 -12.97
C GLU A 99 9.79 -9.34 -11.95
N ILE A 100 9.29 -8.18 -12.40
CA ILE A 100 8.52 -7.27 -11.56
C ILE A 100 7.28 -7.96 -10.98
N SER A 101 6.52 -8.66 -11.84
CA SER A 101 5.31 -9.39 -11.44
C SER A 101 5.62 -10.52 -10.46
N GLU A 102 6.75 -11.22 -10.65
CA GLU A 102 7.20 -12.28 -9.76
C GLU A 102 7.59 -11.74 -8.39
N LEU A 103 8.42 -10.70 -8.32
CA LEU A 103 8.82 -10.05 -7.07
C LEU A 103 7.61 -9.49 -6.32
N GLU A 104 6.65 -8.85 -7.04
CA GLU A 104 5.41 -8.37 -6.44
C GLU A 104 4.56 -9.53 -5.89
N ARG A 105 4.44 -10.65 -6.62
CA ARG A 105 3.69 -11.81 -6.16
C ARG A 105 4.28 -12.40 -4.89
N MET A 106 5.58 -12.35 -4.73
CA MET A 106 6.29 -12.79 -3.52
C MET A 106 6.09 -11.84 -2.32
N GLY A 107 5.60 -10.63 -2.52
CA GLY A 107 5.36 -9.64 -1.48
C GLY A 107 6.42 -8.55 -1.35
N LEU A 108 7.33 -8.46 -2.32
CA LEU A 108 8.34 -7.41 -2.39
C LEU A 108 7.82 -6.14 -3.09
N VAL A 109 8.46 -5.03 -2.80
CA VAL A 109 8.25 -3.74 -3.48
C VAL A 109 9.50 -3.45 -4.32
N PRO A 110 9.54 -3.87 -5.60
CA PRO A 110 10.68 -3.64 -6.45
C PRO A 110 10.82 -2.17 -6.84
N MET A 111 12.06 -1.70 -6.86
CA MET A 111 12.42 -0.41 -7.46
C MET A 111 12.75 -0.64 -8.92
N VAL A 112 12.12 0.14 -9.80
CA VAL A 112 12.28 0.01 -11.25
C VAL A 112 12.70 1.34 -11.86
N ASN A 113 13.43 1.29 -12.96
CA ASN A 113 13.76 2.44 -13.78
C ASN A 113 12.95 2.38 -15.07
N GLU A 114 11.74 2.96 -15.03
CA GLU A 114 10.85 3.00 -16.18
C GLU A 114 10.37 4.43 -16.48
N TYR A 115 10.03 4.69 -17.71
CA TYR A 115 9.57 6.01 -18.18
C TYR A 115 10.54 7.15 -17.80
N SER A 116 11.85 6.87 -17.85
CA SER A 116 12.93 7.81 -17.47
C SER A 116 12.82 8.28 -16.01
N LYS A 117 12.39 7.39 -15.12
CA LYS A 117 12.28 7.68 -13.69
C LYS A 117 12.40 6.41 -12.85
N VAL A 118 13.17 6.52 -11.77
CA VAL A 118 13.21 5.47 -10.76
C VAL A 118 11.99 5.58 -9.87
N MET A 119 11.29 4.46 -9.65
CA MET A 119 10.07 4.43 -8.88
C MET A 119 9.84 3.09 -8.19
N ALA A 120 9.06 3.10 -7.10
CA ALA A 120 8.51 1.87 -6.54
C ALA A 120 7.36 1.35 -7.43
N PHE A 121 7.24 0.04 -7.57
CA PHE A 121 6.27 -0.59 -8.47
C PHE A 121 5.49 -1.73 -7.82
N SER A 122 5.02 -1.54 -6.57
CA SER A 122 4.14 -2.48 -5.88
C SER A 122 3.38 -1.79 -4.74
N ALA A 123 2.26 -2.39 -4.34
CA ALA A 123 1.48 -1.99 -3.17
C ALA A 123 1.48 -3.07 -2.06
N LYS A 124 2.29 -4.10 -2.22
CA LYS A 124 2.26 -5.29 -1.38
C LYS A 124 2.89 -5.07 0.00
N THR A 125 2.37 -5.84 0.96
CA THR A 125 2.97 -6.10 2.27
C THR A 125 3.59 -7.49 2.29
N LEU A 126 4.26 -7.87 3.38
CA LEU A 126 4.75 -9.23 3.58
C LEU A 126 3.65 -10.24 3.96
N PHE A 127 2.41 -9.80 4.07
CA PHE A 127 1.27 -10.68 4.27
C PHE A 127 0.86 -11.37 2.97
N ASN A 128 0.82 -12.70 2.96
CA ASN A 128 0.46 -13.51 1.79
C ASN A 128 -0.80 -14.38 1.98
N GLY A 129 -1.61 -14.13 3.00
CA GLY A 129 -2.94 -14.76 3.14
C GLY A 129 -3.99 -14.18 2.19
N ASP A 130 -5.19 -14.72 2.19
CA ASP A 130 -6.25 -14.41 1.20
C ASP A 130 -6.90 -13.02 1.34
N ASN A 131 -6.53 -12.23 2.36
CA ASN A 131 -7.12 -10.92 2.59
C ASN A 131 -6.40 -9.82 1.80
N LEU A 132 -7.01 -9.36 0.70
CA LEU A 132 -6.48 -8.28 -0.15
C LEU A 132 -6.22 -6.98 0.62
N GLY A 133 -7.03 -6.66 1.62
CA GLY A 133 -6.84 -5.47 2.46
C GLY A 133 -5.53 -5.52 3.24
N LEU A 134 -5.17 -6.67 3.80
CA LEU A 134 -3.91 -6.89 4.52
C LEU A 134 -2.71 -6.99 3.58
N GLN A 135 -2.92 -7.41 2.34
CA GLN A 135 -1.88 -7.43 1.31
C GLN A 135 -1.52 -6.03 0.78
N THR A 136 -2.37 -5.02 0.99
CA THR A 136 -2.21 -3.68 0.42
C THR A 136 -1.86 -2.67 1.50
N TYR A 137 -0.62 -2.18 1.50
CA TYR A 137 -0.13 -1.34 2.59
C TYR A 137 -0.88 -0.02 2.80
N SER A 138 -1.45 0.57 1.75
CA SER A 138 -2.26 1.78 1.89
C SER A 138 -3.53 1.53 2.70
N VAL A 139 -4.15 0.37 2.51
CA VAL A 139 -5.33 -0.06 3.28
C VAL A 139 -4.94 -0.25 4.75
N VAL A 140 -3.88 -1.00 5.02
CA VAL A 140 -3.37 -1.22 6.39
C VAL A 140 -3.09 0.09 7.10
N ARG A 141 -2.40 1.04 6.44
CA ARG A 141 -2.09 2.36 7.01
C ARG A 141 -3.34 3.17 7.36
N VAL A 142 -4.37 3.12 6.52
CA VAL A 142 -5.65 3.81 6.78
C VAL A 142 -6.34 3.21 8.01
N PHE A 143 -6.40 1.89 8.11
CA PHE A 143 -6.97 1.21 9.28
C PHE A 143 -6.19 1.51 10.55
N ASP A 144 -4.86 1.46 10.51
CA ASP A 144 -3.99 1.81 11.63
C ASP A 144 -4.22 3.25 12.11
N TYR A 145 -4.34 4.20 11.19
CA TYR A 145 -4.59 5.60 11.52
C TYR A 145 -5.94 5.78 12.19
N ILE A 146 -7.01 5.24 11.59
CA ILE A 146 -8.37 5.35 12.15
C ILE A 146 -8.43 4.69 13.53
N THR A 147 -7.84 3.52 13.68
CA THR A 147 -7.79 2.80 14.96
C THR A 147 -7.06 3.60 16.03
N LYS A 148 -5.90 4.18 15.71
CA LYS A 148 -5.14 5.02 16.65
C LYS A 148 -5.91 6.26 17.08
N VAL A 149 -6.55 6.95 16.15
CA VAL A 149 -7.36 8.15 16.47
C VAL A 149 -8.54 7.78 17.35
N LEU A 150 -9.24 6.69 17.05
CA LEU A 150 -10.37 6.24 17.85
C LEU A 150 -9.93 5.78 19.24
N ILE A 151 -8.83 5.04 19.37
CA ILE A 151 -8.28 4.63 20.67
C ILE A 151 -7.89 5.85 21.50
N ASP A 152 -7.17 6.83 20.92
CA ASP A 152 -6.80 8.05 21.64
C ASP A 152 -8.03 8.82 22.10
N PHE A 153 -9.04 8.97 21.24
CA PHE A 153 -10.32 9.59 21.57
C PHE A 153 -11.05 8.85 22.71
N LEU A 154 -11.15 7.53 22.62
CA LEU A 154 -11.82 6.71 23.65
C LEU A 154 -11.07 6.74 24.99
N ASN A 155 -9.74 6.71 24.97
CA ASN A 155 -8.92 6.81 26.18
C ASN A 155 -9.14 8.11 26.95
N ARG A 156 -9.39 9.23 26.25
CA ARG A 156 -9.70 10.51 26.88
C ARG A 156 -11.08 10.54 27.54
N ARG A 157 -11.95 9.62 27.17
CA ARG A 157 -13.30 9.46 27.73
C ARG A 157 -13.41 8.28 28.71
N ALA A 158 -12.29 7.66 29.02
CA ALA A 158 -12.26 6.59 30.03
C ALA A 158 -12.78 7.10 31.37
N PHE A 159 -13.45 6.19 32.10
CA PHE A 159 -14.07 6.46 33.41
C PHE A 159 -15.31 7.37 33.39
N GLU A 160 -15.82 7.81 32.24
CA GLU A 160 -17.13 8.43 32.17
C GLU A 160 -18.24 7.41 32.49
N ASN A 161 -19.28 7.86 33.21
CA ASN A 161 -20.43 7.01 33.44
C ASN A 161 -21.17 6.71 32.13
N TRP A 162 -21.47 5.43 31.88
CA TRP A 162 -22.25 5.03 30.72
C TRP A 162 -23.71 5.39 30.89
N THR A 163 -24.19 6.29 30.06
CA THR A 163 -25.59 6.73 29.99
C THR A 163 -26.02 6.84 28.54
N THR A 164 -27.34 6.87 28.27
CA THR A 164 -27.86 7.07 26.91
C THR A 164 -27.35 8.36 26.26
N ARG A 165 -27.12 9.39 27.08
CA ARG A 165 -26.55 10.67 26.61
C ARG A 165 -25.09 10.51 26.22
N THR A 166 -24.30 9.79 27.03
CA THR A 166 -22.88 9.50 26.74
C THR A 166 -22.74 8.67 25.46
N GLU A 167 -23.61 7.66 25.29
CA GLU A 167 -23.65 6.86 24.06
C GLU A 167 -23.95 7.70 22.81
N ALA A 168 -25.00 8.55 22.87
CA ALA A 168 -25.40 9.40 21.76
C ALA A 168 -24.30 10.41 21.38
N ASP A 169 -23.64 11.02 22.38
CA ASP A 169 -22.53 11.95 22.17
C ASP A 169 -21.32 11.25 21.58
N LEU A 170 -20.94 10.09 22.09
CA LEU A 170 -19.85 9.26 21.57
C LEU A 170 -20.10 8.88 20.11
N ARG A 171 -21.31 8.41 19.79
CA ARG A 171 -21.73 8.08 18.43
C ARG A 171 -21.62 9.30 17.50
N GLY A 172 -22.11 10.45 17.93
CA GLY A 172 -22.03 11.69 17.16
C GLY A 172 -20.61 12.13 16.86
N GLN A 173 -19.70 12.00 17.81
CA GLN A 173 -18.29 12.37 17.62
C GLN A 173 -17.54 11.37 16.73
N VAL A 174 -17.78 10.06 16.87
CA VAL A 174 -17.23 9.03 15.98
C VAL A 174 -17.69 9.22 14.53
N VAL A 175 -19.00 9.45 14.33
CA VAL A 175 -19.55 9.72 12.99
C VAL A 175 -18.93 10.98 12.40
N LYS A 176 -18.87 12.08 13.16
CA LYS A 176 -18.25 13.33 12.70
C LYS A 176 -16.78 13.15 12.28
N PHE A 177 -16.01 12.36 13.02
CA PHE A 177 -14.62 12.03 12.64
C PHE A 177 -14.59 11.24 11.34
N LEU A 178 -15.37 10.15 11.23
CA LEU A 178 -15.40 9.30 10.04
C LEU A 178 -15.88 10.07 8.79
N ASP A 179 -16.88 10.95 8.92
CA ASP A 179 -17.32 11.85 7.85
C ASP A 179 -16.20 12.79 7.40
N SER A 180 -15.36 13.25 8.33
CA SER A 180 -14.24 14.13 8.00
C SER A 180 -13.18 13.46 7.12
N VAL A 181 -13.01 12.14 7.24
CA VAL A 181 -12.02 11.34 6.50
C VAL A 181 -12.63 10.56 5.32
N MET A 182 -13.94 10.62 5.12
CA MET A 182 -14.67 9.98 4.01
C MET A 182 -14.80 10.92 2.81
N GLY A 183 -14.64 10.38 1.61
CA GLY A 183 -14.95 11.07 0.34
C GLY A 183 -13.80 11.06 -0.67
N PRO A 184 -14.01 11.63 -1.86
CA PRO A 184 -13.01 11.69 -2.91
C PRO A 184 -11.71 12.36 -2.43
N ASN A 185 -10.58 11.74 -2.73
CA ASN A 185 -9.25 12.20 -2.30
C ASN A 185 -9.05 12.27 -0.78
N LYS A 186 -9.83 11.51 -0.01
CA LYS A 186 -9.66 11.33 1.42
C LYS A 186 -9.21 9.89 1.74
N LEU A 187 -9.40 9.45 2.99
CA LEU A 187 -8.85 8.18 3.44
C LEU A 187 -9.74 6.98 3.11
N ILE A 188 -11.06 7.14 3.18
CA ILE A 188 -12.03 6.05 3.00
C ILE A 188 -13.12 6.43 2.02
N GLU A 189 -13.68 5.42 1.36
CA GLU A 189 -14.79 5.57 0.43
C GLU A 189 -16.12 5.70 1.18
N ARG A 190 -16.37 4.78 2.11
CA ARG A 190 -17.59 4.71 2.90
C ARG A 190 -17.33 4.12 4.27
N PHE A 191 -18.23 4.39 5.21
CA PHE A 191 -18.27 3.72 6.50
C PHE A 191 -19.71 3.46 6.96
N LYS A 192 -19.86 2.56 7.94
CA LYS A 192 -21.11 2.33 8.66
C LYS A 192 -20.77 1.98 10.11
N VAL A 193 -21.31 2.76 11.04
CA VAL A 193 -21.23 2.44 12.46
C VAL A 193 -22.33 1.42 12.77
N MET A 194 -21.93 0.21 13.07
CA MET A 194 -22.83 -0.91 13.35
C MET A 194 -23.33 -0.88 14.78
N LYS A 195 -22.41 -0.76 15.73
CA LYS A 195 -22.69 -0.85 17.15
C LYS A 195 -21.84 0.11 17.96
N ILE A 196 -22.43 0.73 18.94
CA ILE A 196 -21.76 1.39 20.07
C ILE A 196 -22.60 1.07 21.27
N GLU A 197 -22.19 0.12 22.09
CA GLU A 197 -22.97 -0.35 23.23
C GLU A 197 -22.06 -0.83 24.35
N GLN A 198 -22.58 -0.84 25.58
CA GLN A 198 -21.91 -1.45 26.71
C GLN A 198 -21.98 -2.98 26.58
N ASP A 199 -20.88 -3.68 26.88
CA ASP A 199 -20.84 -5.12 26.85
C ASP A 199 -21.84 -5.70 27.88
N PRO A 200 -22.78 -6.57 27.46
CA PRO A 200 -23.76 -7.17 28.38
C PRO A 200 -23.13 -7.99 29.52
N ASN A 201 -21.97 -8.59 29.25
CA ASN A 201 -21.27 -9.47 30.20
C ASN A 201 -20.28 -8.71 31.08
N GLN A 202 -19.80 -7.55 30.62
CA GLN A 202 -18.77 -6.79 31.30
C GLN A 202 -19.08 -5.29 31.22
N LYS A 203 -19.77 -4.77 32.24
CA LYS A 203 -20.31 -3.39 32.25
C LYS A 203 -19.27 -2.26 32.23
N ASP A 204 -18.01 -2.56 32.50
CA ASP A 204 -16.89 -1.62 32.40
C ASP A 204 -16.30 -1.54 30.98
N ARG A 205 -16.85 -2.31 30.02
CA ARG A 205 -16.40 -2.42 28.65
C ARG A 205 -17.45 -1.86 27.67
N VAL A 206 -16.99 -1.07 26.70
CA VAL A 206 -17.82 -0.56 25.60
C VAL A 206 -17.32 -1.20 24.29
N LEU A 207 -18.26 -1.72 23.52
CA LEU A 207 -18.01 -2.32 22.21
C LEU A 207 -18.29 -1.30 21.12
N LEU A 208 -17.32 -1.10 20.25
CA LEU A 208 -17.43 -0.23 19.07
C LEU A 208 -17.18 -1.07 17.81
N ASP A 209 -18.21 -1.20 17.00
CA ASP A 209 -18.15 -1.93 15.72
C ASP A 209 -18.40 -0.98 14.56
N ILE A 210 -17.42 -0.88 13.66
CA ILE A 210 -17.44 0.01 12.51
C ILE A 210 -17.00 -0.74 11.27
N HIS A 211 -17.82 -0.71 10.23
CA HIS A 211 -17.45 -1.19 8.92
C HIS A 211 -16.90 -0.05 8.06
N ILE A 212 -15.73 -0.24 7.48
CA ILE A 212 -15.04 0.74 6.66
C ILE A 212 -14.75 0.14 5.30
N THR A 213 -15.07 0.89 4.25
CA THR A 213 -14.71 0.57 2.87
C THR A 213 -13.51 1.42 2.46
N PRO A 214 -12.30 0.85 2.36
CA PRO A 214 -11.10 1.58 1.94
C PRO A 214 -11.04 1.74 0.42
N TYR A 215 -10.19 2.63 -0.06
CA TYR A 215 -9.79 2.69 -1.47
C TYR A 215 -8.76 1.61 -1.80
N PHE A 216 -8.92 0.98 -2.96
CA PHE A 216 -7.91 0.07 -3.52
C PHE A 216 -7.28 0.67 -4.77
N PRO A 217 -5.97 0.51 -4.98
CA PRO A 217 -5.32 0.94 -6.21
C PRO A 217 -5.76 0.08 -7.40
N ALA A 218 -6.00 0.70 -8.55
CA ALA A 218 -6.13 -0.02 -9.81
C ALA A 218 -4.72 -0.44 -10.27
N LYS A 219 -4.49 -1.74 -10.42
CA LYS A 219 -3.19 -2.32 -10.80
C LYS A 219 -3.14 -2.72 -12.27
N SER A 220 -4.25 -3.22 -12.80
CA SER A 220 -4.34 -3.70 -14.18
C SER A 220 -5.50 -3.04 -14.91
N PHE A 221 -5.35 -2.89 -16.19
CA PHE A 221 -6.36 -2.34 -17.08
C PHE A 221 -6.63 -3.37 -18.19
N VAL A 222 -7.90 -3.66 -18.41
CA VAL A 222 -8.37 -4.45 -19.55
C VAL A 222 -8.99 -3.50 -20.55
N ILE A 223 -8.50 -3.51 -21.78
CA ILE A 223 -9.04 -2.68 -22.86
C ILE A 223 -9.74 -3.59 -23.84
N GLN A 224 -11.05 -3.44 -23.94
CA GLN A 224 -11.88 -4.13 -24.92
C GLN A 224 -12.15 -3.16 -26.06
N LEU A 225 -11.77 -3.54 -27.27
CA LEU A 225 -11.99 -2.73 -28.47
C LEU A 225 -12.85 -3.53 -29.44
N ALA A 226 -13.92 -2.90 -29.91
CA ALA A 226 -14.77 -3.44 -30.96
C ALA A 226 -14.83 -2.46 -32.12
N GLY A 227 -14.56 -2.92 -33.32
CA GLY A 227 -14.68 -2.12 -34.56
C GLY A 227 -16.06 -2.35 -35.18
N HIS A 228 -16.84 -1.28 -35.36
CA HIS A 228 -18.15 -1.32 -35.99
C HIS A 228 -18.13 -0.59 -37.33
N LYS A 229 -18.91 -1.07 -38.31
CA LYS A 229 -19.04 -0.41 -39.61
C LYS A 229 -20.07 0.73 -39.61
N GLY A 230 -20.88 0.84 -38.56
CA GLY A 230 -21.95 1.84 -38.39
C GLY A 230 -22.30 1.97 -36.91
N ASP A 231 -23.42 2.65 -36.64
CA ASP A 231 -23.89 2.90 -35.27
C ASP A 231 -24.57 1.68 -34.60
N ASN A 232 -24.65 0.54 -35.30
CA ASN A 232 -25.35 -0.64 -34.81
C ASN A 232 -24.35 -1.56 -34.05
N PRO A 233 -24.56 -1.86 -32.76
CA PRO A 233 -23.65 -2.72 -31.96
C PRO A 233 -23.53 -4.15 -32.50
N GLU A 234 -24.50 -4.63 -33.28
CA GLU A 234 -24.53 -5.98 -33.87
C GLU A 234 -23.64 -6.13 -35.11
N ASP A 235 -23.17 -5.01 -35.69
CA ASP A 235 -22.32 -4.99 -36.89
C ASP A 235 -20.81 -4.95 -36.56
N ALA A 236 -20.38 -5.62 -35.52
CA ALA A 236 -18.97 -5.70 -35.14
C ALA A 236 -18.15 -6.35 -36.27
N ILE A 237 -17.15 -5.61 -36.79
CA ILE A 237 -16.22 -6.13 -37.81
C ILE A 237 -15.11 -6.95 -37.14
N TRP A 238 -14.68 -6.52 -35.95
CA TRP A 238 -13.69 -7.21 -35.12
C TRP A 238 -13.84 -6.78 -33.66
N GLU A 239 -13.46 -7.68 -32.77
CA GLU A 239 -13.35 -7.45 -31.34
C GLU A 239 -11.97 -7.89 -30.85
N SER A 240 -11.37 -7.15 -29.98
CA SER A 240 -10.13 -7.56 -29.32
C SER A 240 -10.13 -7.13 -27.85
N GLU A 241 -9.54 -7.95 -27.02
CA GLU A 241 -9.36 -7.69 -25.60
C GLU A 241 -7.87 -7.67 -25.30
N TYR A 242 -7.40 -6.58 -24.70
CA TYR A 242 -6.02 -6.40 -24.32
C TYR A 242 -5.92 -6.37 -22.80
N HIS A 243 -5.10 -7.25 -22.26
CA HIS A 243 -4.76 -7.27 -20.85
C HIS A 243 -3.37 -6.65 -20.67
N GLN A 244 -3.26 -5.73 -19.73
CA GLN A 244 -1.96 -5.27 -19.23
C GLN A 244 -1.62 -6.13 -18.02
N GLU A 245 -0.74 -7.11 -18.23
CA GLU A 245 -0.11 -7.90 -17.17
C GLU A 245 1.01 -7.12 -16.48
#